data_f0ac96f413b9a468d73199f46f6a2667
#
_entry.id   f0ac96f413b9a468d73199f46f6a2667
#
_cell.length_a   1.000
_cell.length_b   1.000
_cell.length_c   1.000
_cell.angle_alpha   90.00
_cell.angle_beta   90.00
_cell.angle_gamma   90.00
#
_symmetry.space_group_name_H-M   'P 1'
#
loop_
_entity.id
_entity.type
_entity.pdbx_description
1 polymer ?
#
loop_
_entity_poly.entity_id
_entity_poly.type
_entity_poly.pdbx_seq_one_letter_code
_entity_poly.pdbx_strand_id
1 'polypeptide(L)'
;MTSSASHRVKATTVLQYEATECGAASLATILRYYGRIVPLPQLRRECGINRDGSNAQRVLLAARSYGLQTNAYRCSGEELASHGNFPCVVFWGFDHFLVLEGFDQKHAYVSDPAEGRVRLLKAEFFD
;
A
#
# COMPACT_ATOMS: atom_id res chain seq x y z
N MET A 1 -2.57 -16.10 23.48
CA MET A 1 -2.51 -14.70 23.10
C MET A 1 -1.53 -14.48 21.96
N THR A 2 -1.95 -13.73 21.01
CA THR A 2 -1.07 -13.42 19.91
C THR A 2 -0.06 -12.37 20.31
N SER A 3 1.14 -12.52 19.80
CA SER A 3 2.17 -11.52 19.98
C SER A 3 1.81 -10.26 19.20
N SER A 4 1.87 -9.11 19.85
CA SER A 4 1.68 -7.84 19.17
C SER A 4 2.80 -7.54 18.17
N ALA A 5 3.92 -8.28 18.26
CA ALA A 5 5.04 -8.11 17.35
C ALA A 5 4.82 -8.76 15.99
N SER A 6 3.81 -9.63 15.89
CA SER A 6 3.52 -10.34 14.64
C SER A 6 2.09 -10.05 14.21
N HIS A 7 1.93 -8.92 13.51
CA HIS A 7 0.63 -8.48 13.03
C HIS A 7 0.75 -8.20 11.54
N ARG A 8 0.20 -9.12 10.74
CA ARG A 8 0.25 -8.96 9.29
C ARG A 8 -0.87 -9.73 8.60
N VAL A 9 -1.18 -9.30 7.40
CA VAL A 9 -2.14 -9.95 6.50
C VAL A 9 -1.42 -10.30 5.20
N LYS A 10 -2.09 -11.01 4.33
CA LYS A 10 -1.57 -11.36 3.02
C LYS A 10 -2.37 -10.60 1.96
N ALA A 11 -1.70 -9.73 1.23
CA ALA A 11 -2.31 -8.97 0.15
C ALA A 11 -1.62 -9.34 -1.17
N THR A 12 -2.32 -10.08 -2.00
CA THR A 12 -1.79 -10.53 -3.28
C THR A 12 -1.54 -9.32 -4.19
N THR A 13 -0.31 -9.17 -4.64
CA THR A 13 0.11 -8.00 -5.38
C THR A 13 -0.53 -7.93 -6.76
N VAL A 14 -1.04 -6.76 -7.10
CA VAL A 14 -1.33 -6.40 -8.48
C VAL A 14 -0.09 -5.65 -8.97
N LEU A 15 0.58 -6.20 -9.97
CA LEU A 15 1.82 -5.62 -10.47
C LEU A 15 1.53 -4.46 -11.42
N GLN A 16 2.34 -3.41 -11.31
CA GLN A 16 2.26 -2.28 -12.23
C GLN A 16 2.92 -2.64 -13.56
N TYR A 17 2.45 -2.02 -14.63
CA TYR A 17 3.08 -2.16 -15.94
C TYR A 17 4.12 -1.07 -16.18
N GLU A 18 3.87 0.12 -15.65
CA GLU A 18 4.75 1.27 -15.82
C GLU A 18 5.10 1.86 -14.46
N ALA A 19 6.23 2.56 -14.40
CA ALA A 19 6.73 3.13 -13.15
C ALA A 19 5.75 4.13 -12.51
N THR A 20 4.92 4.79 -13.32
CA THR A 20 3.95 5.78 -12.83
C THR A 20 2.69 5.16 -12.25
N GLU A 21 2.56 3.84 -12.28
CA GLU A 21 1.32 3.15 -11.89
C GLU A 21 1.30 2.65 -10.45
N CYS A 22 2.34 2.92 -9.66
CA CYS A 22 2.43 2.31 -8.33
C CYS A 22 1.23 2.66 -7.43
N GLY A 23 0.70 3.88 -7.53
CA GLY A 23 -0.48 4.27 -6.74
C GLY A 23 -1.72 3.48 -7.13
N ALA A 24 -2.00 3.39 -8.43
CA ALA A 24 -3.16 2.64 -8.92
C ALA A 24 -3.03 1.15 -8.62
N ALA A 25 -1.84 0.59 -8.81
CA ALA A 25 -1.59 -0.83 -8.53
C ALA A 25 -1.69 -1.14 -7.03
N SER A 26 -1.22 -0.24 -6.18
CA SER A 26 -1.38 -0.39 -4.73
C SER A 26 -2.85 -0.37 -4.34
N LEU A 27 -3.64 0.54 -4.91
CA LEU A 27 -5.08 0.57 -4.65
C LEU A 27 -5.76 -0.71 -5.16
N ALA A 28 -5.36 -1.20 -6.33
CA ALA A 28 -5.90 -2.45 -6.86
C ALA A 28 -5.63 -3.62 -5.90
N THR A 29 -4.44 -3.66 -5.31
CA THR A 29 -4.05 -4.68 -4.34
C THR A 29 -4.94 -4.62 -3.09
N ILE A 30 -5.19 -3.43 -2.56
CA ILE A 30 -6.06 -3.24 -1.40
C ILE A 30 -7.50 -3.68 -1.72
N LEU A 31 -8.03 -3.25 -2.86
CA LEU A 31 -9.38 -3.62 -3.27
C LEU A 31 -9.51 -5.13 -3.41
N ARG A 32 -8.52 -5.76 -4.03
CA ARG A 32 -8.51 -7.21 -4.18
C ARG A 32 -8.48 -7.93 -2.83
N TYR A 33 -7.74 -7.40 -1.87
CA TYR A 33 -7.71 -7.95 -0.52
C TYR A 33 -9.11 -7.99 0.10
N TYR A 34 -9.91 -6.96 -0.16
CA TYR A 34 -11.28 -6.87 0.35
C TYR A 34 -12.31 -7.51 -0.59
N GLY A 35 -11.84 -8.29 -1.56
CA GLY A 35 -12.72 -9.07 -2.42
C GLY A 35 -13.23 -8.35 -3.66
N ARG A 36 -12.68 -7.18 -3.98
CA ARG A 36 -13.13 -6.42 -5.12
C ARG A 36 -12.03 -6.34 -6.18
N ILE A 37 -12.29 -6.93 -7.33
CA ILE A 37 -11.34 -6.92 -8.43
C ILE A 37 -11.70 -5.81 -9.39
N VAL A 38 -10.81 -4.81 -9.51
CA VAL A 38 -10.98 -3.68 -10.41
C VAL A 38 -9.79 -3.67 -11.38
N PRO A 39 -10.03 -3.63 -12.69
CA PRO A 39 -8.93 -3.63 -13.65
C PRO A 39 -8.00 -2.44 -13.48
N LEU A 40 -6.71 -2.69 -13.58
CA LEU A 40 -5.71 -1.64 -13.40
C LEU A 40 -5.90 -0.44 -14.34
N PRO A 41 -6.25 -0.63 -15.63
CA PRO A 41 -6.49 0.52 -16.51
C PRO A 41 -7.60 1.45 -16.01
N GLN A 42 -8.63 0.90 -15.38
CA GLN A 42 -9.70 1.71 -14.79
C GLN A 42 -9.18 2.54 -13.63
N LEU A 43 -8.39 1.93 -12.75
CA LEU A 43 -7.82 2.64 -11.61
C LEU A 43 -6.81 3.69 -12.03
N ARG A 44 -6.07 3.43 -13.11
CA ARG A 44 -5.17 4.45 -13.66
C ARG A 44 -5.92 5.73 -14.01
N ARG A 45 -7.05 5.59 -14.66
CA ARG A 45 -7.88 6.75 -15.02
C ARG A 45 -8.40 7.45 -13.78
N GLU A 46 -8.89 6.69 -12.82
CA GLU A 46 -9.50 7.25 -11.62
C GLU A 46 -8.48 7.90 -10.69
N CYS A 47 -7.27 7.35 -10.62
CA CYS A 47 -6.19 7.95 -9.84
C CYS A 47 -5.55 9.15 -10.55
N GLY A 48 -5.90 9.39 -11.80
CA GLY A 48 -5.43 10.55 -12.53
C GLY A 48 -3.93 10.53 -12.80
N ILE A 49 -3.42 9.37 -13.20
CA ILE A 49 -1.99 9.21 -13.46
C ILE A 49 -1.57 10.02 -14.68
N ASN A 50 -0.52 10.81 -14.51
CA ASN A 50 0.16 11.52 -15.58
C ASN A 50 1.62 11.05 -15.63
N ARG A 51 2.49 11.76 -16.35
CA ARG A 51 3.89 11.34 -16.49
C ARG A 51 4.63 11.29 -15.16
N ASP A 52 4.18 12.05 -14.19
CA ASP A 52 4.82 12.11 -12.86
C ASP A 52 4.19 11.15 -11.86
N GLY A 53 3.20 10.39 -12.29
CA GLY A 53 2.46 9.49 -11.43
C GLY A 53 1.27 10.16 -10.75
N SER A 54 0.54 9.41 -9.92
CA SER A 54 -0.55 9.98 -9.14
C SER A 54 -0.02 10.50 -7.81
N ASN A 55 -0.77 11.43 -7.19
CA ASN A 55 -0.44 11.88 -5.85
C ASN A 55 -1.32 11.18 -4.83
N ALA A 56 -0.94 11.30 -3.55
CA ALA A 56 -1.64 10.61 -2.47
C ALA A 56 -3.11 11.00 -2.37
N GLN A 57 -3.43 12.27 -2.61
CA GLN A 57 -4.81 12.75 -2.54
C GLN A 57 -5.70 12.07 -3.57
N ARG A 58 -5.22 11.91 -4.79
CA ARG A 58 -6.00 11.26 -5.85
C ARG A 58 -6.22 9.78 -5.57
N VAL A 59 -5.21 9.10 -5.03
CA VAL A 59 -5.35 7.71 -4.62
C VAL A 59 -6.39 7.60 -3.51
N LEU A 60 -6.35 8.51 -2.55
CA LEU A 60 -7.30 8.55 -1.44
C LEU A 60 -8.74 8.75 -1.94
N LEU A 61 -8.94 9.70 -2.84
CA LEU A 61 -10.26 9.97 -3.40
C LEU A 61 -10.78 8.80 -4.22
N ALA A 62 -9.93 8.16 -5.00
CA ALA A 62 -10.31 6.97 -5.75
C ALA A 62 -10.72 5.84 -4.80
N ALA A 63 -9.96 5.64 -3.72
CA ALA A 63 -10.30 4.63 -2.73
C ALA A 63 -11.67 4.87 -2.11
N ARG A 64 -11.98 6.12 -1.78
CA ARG A 64 -13.29 6.49 -1.24
C ARG A 64 -14.42 6.20 -2.22
N SER A 65 -14.18 6.40 -3.50
CA SER A 65 -15.21 6.14 -4.51
C SER A 65 -15.58 4.66 -4.59
N TYR A 66 -14.72 3.77 -4.11
CA TYR A 66 -15.00 2.34 -4.02
C TYR A 66 -15.52 1.92 -2.64
N GLY A 67 -15.82 2.88 -1.78
CA GLY A 67 -16.41 2.59 -0.49
C GLY A 67 -15.42 2.30 0.63
N LEU A 68 -14.13 2.48 0.40
CA LEU A 68 -13.14 2.30 1.45
C LEU A 68 -13.15 3.48 2.41
N GLN A 69 -13.00 3.19 3.69
CA GLN A 69 -12.76 4.23 4.67
C GLN A 69 -11.28 4.61 4.58
N THR A 70 -11.02 5.90 4.43
CA THR A 70 -9.67 6.38 4.19
C THR A 70 -9.30 7.51 5.12
N ASN A 71 -8.08 7.46 5.61
CA ASN A 71 -7.47 8.54 6.38
C ASN A 71 -6.01 8.62 5.96
N ALA A 72 -5.50 9.83 5.86
CA ALA A 72 -4.10 10.03 5.53
C ALA A 72 -3.38 10.54 6.77
N TYR A 73 -2.28 9.87 7.12
CA TYR A 73 -1.49 10.23 8.29
C TYR A 73 -0.03 10.37 7.91
N ARG A 74 0.64 11.28 8.56
CA ARG A 74 2.09 11.32 8.55
C ARG A 74 2.55 10.76 9.89
N CYS A 75 3.24 9.62 9.84
CA CYS A 75 3.65 8.94 11.06
C CYS A 75 5.02 8.30 10.91
N SER A 76 5.64 8.00 12.04
CA SER A 76 6.89 7.24 12.06
C SER A 76 6.61 5.77 11.79
N GLY A 77 7.65 5.02 11.43
CA GLY A 77 7.52 3.58 11.27
C GLY A 77 7.09 2.89 12.56
N GLU A 78 7.55 3.38 13.70
CA GLU A 78 7.17 2.81 14.99
C GLU A 78 5.70 3.01 15.31
N GLU A 79 5.16 4.20 15.03
CA GLU A 79 3.74 4.47 15.19
C GLU A 79 2.91 3.59 14.27
N LEU A 80 3.35 3.42 13.05
CA LEU A 80 2.68 2.57 12.08
C LEU A 80 2.66 1.11 12.54
N ALA A 81 3.78 0.62 13.06
CA ALA A 81 3.87 -0.75 13.57
C ALA A 81 2.95 -0.98 14.75
N SER A 82 2.81 0.04 15.63
CA SER A 82 2.01 -0.09 16.85
C SER A 82 0.53 0.12 16.63
N HIS A 83 0.14 1.02 15.73
CA HIS A 83 -1.24 1.48 15.61
C HIS A 83 -1.84 1.32 14.22
N GLY A 84 -1.06 0.85 13.24
CA GLY A 84 -1.55 0.71 11.88
C GLY A 84 -2.58 -0.39 11.72
N ASN A 85 -3.48 -0.19 10.77
CA ASN A 85 -4.39 -1.23 10.32
C ASN A 85 -3.89 -1.76 8.99
N PHE A 86 -3.82 -3.07 8.86
CA PHE A 86 -3.23 -3.69 7.68
C PHE A 86 -4.26 -4.47 6.88
N PRO A 87 -4.17 -4.49 5.55
CA PRO A 87 -3.16 -3.79 4.76
C PRO A 87 -3.43 -2.30 4.65
N CYS A 88 -2.39 -1.54 4.42
CA CYS A 88 -2.53 -0.11 4.17
C CYS A 88 -1.56 0.33 3.07
N VAL A 89 -1.90 1.44 2.42
CA VAL A 89 -1.04 2.03 1.39
C VAL A 89 -0.07 2.98 2.07
N VAL A 90 1.20 2.88 1.72
CA VAL A 90 2.26 3.74 2.22
C VAL A 90 2.90 4.47 1.05
N PHE A 91 3.10 5.76 1.19
CA PHE A 91 3.92 6.53 0.27
C PHE A 91 5.34 6.55 0.84
N TRP A 92 6.19 5.74 0.26
CA TRP A 92 7.51 5.41 0.81
C TRP A 92 8.62 6.06 -0.01
N GLY A 93 9.63 6.57 0.68
CA GLY A 93 10.61 7.41 0.02
C GLY A 93 9.94 8.71 -0.37
N PHE A 94 10.10 9.14 -1.60
CA PHE A 94 9.48 10.38 -2.08
C PHE A 94 8.60 10.19 -3.30
N ASP A 95 8.56 8.98 -3.85
CA ASP A 95 7.93 8.79 -5.14
C ASP A 95 7.30 7.40 -5.35
N HIS A 96 7.21 6.57 -4.31
CA HIS A 96 6.74 5.21 -4.49
C HIS A 96 5.63 4.84 -3.52
N PHE A 97 4.50 4.37 -4.08
CA PHE A 97 3.43 3.78 -3.30
C PHE A 97 3.64 2.28 -3.21
N LEU A 98 3.40 1.73 -2.04
CA LEU A 98 3.36 0.29 -1.86
C LEU A 98 2.31 -0.07 -0.81
N VAL A 99 2.01 -1.35 -0.69
CA VAL A 99 1.06 -1.84 0.31
C VAL A 99 1.85 -2.49 1.43
N LEU A 100 1.61 -2.02 2.64
CA LEU A 100 2.20 -2.61 3.83
C LEU A 100 1.25 -3.68 4.35
N GLU A 101 1.74 -4.91 4.43
CA GLU A 101 0.95 -6.04 4.93
C GLU A 101 1.02 -6.17 6.45
N GLY A 102 2.06 -5.66 7.06
CA GLY A 102 2.25 -5.73 8.50
C GLY A 102 3.70 -5.96 8.88
N PHE A 103 3.89 -6.33 10.14
CA PHE A 103 5.21 -6.51 10.73
C PHE A 103 5.27 -7.78 11.55
N ASP A 104 6.47 -8.31 11.70
CA ASP A 104 6.81 -9.21 12.82
C ASP A 104 7.92 -8.55 13.63
N GLN A 105 8.60 -9.29 14.48
CA GLN A 105 9.61 -8.71 15.37
C GLN A 105 10.76 -8.05 14.62
N LYS A 106 11.13 -8.57 13.48
CA LYS A 106 12.33 -8.14 12.75
C LYS A 106 12.04 -7.59 11.37
N HIS A 107 10.87 -7.85 10.82
CA HIS A 107 10.60 -7.60 9.40
C HIS A 107 9.36 -6.77 9.18
N ALA A 108 9.36 -6.06 8.06
CA ALA A 108 8.18 -5.47 7.45
C ALA A 108 7.82 -6.31 6.23
N TYR A 109 6.53 -6.56 6.05
CA TYR A 109 6.02 -7.33 4.92
C TYR A 109 5.28 -6.38 4.00
N VAL A 110 5.74 -6.28 2.78
CA VAL A 110 5.17 -5.35 1.80
C VAL A 110 4.72 -6.09 0.54
N SER A 111 3.67 -5.57 -0.06
CA SER A 111 3.23 -5.95 -1.39
C SER A 111 3.56 -4.78 -2.29
N ASP A 112 4.65 -4.92 -3.04
CA ASP A 112 5.21 -3.84 -3.84
C ASP A 112 4.74 -3.99 -5.28
N PRO A 113 4.02 -2.99 -5.84
CA PRO A 113 3.55 -3.12 -7.22
C PRO A 113 4.66 -3.27 -8.25
N ALA A 114 5.88 -2.85 -7.92
CA ALA A 114 7.00 -3.00 -8.84
C ALA A 114 7.66 -4.38 -8.76
N GLU A 115 7.64 -5.01 -7.59
CA GLU A 115 8.43 -6.23 -7.37
C GLU A 115 7.64 -7.42 -6.86
N GLY A 116 6.43 -7.22 -6.38
CA GLY A 116 5.65 -8.27 -5.75
C GLY A 116 5.80 -8.26 -4.23
N ARG A 117 5.52 -9.38 -3.59
CA ARG A 117 5.58 -9.46 -2.14
C ARG A 117 7.02 -9.62 -1.67
N VAL A 118 7.45 -8.71 -0.80
CA VAL A 118 8.83 -8.61 -0.33
C VAL A 118 8.84 -8.52 1.19
N ARG A 119 9.85 -9.12 1.78
CA ARG A 119 10.10 -9.03 3.22
C ARG A 119 11.36 -8.18 3.42
N LEU A 120 11.22 -7.11 4.20
CA LEU A 120 12.32 -6.21 4.50
C LEU A 120 12.63 -6.23 5.98
N LEU A 121 13.88 -5.96 6.35
CA LEU A 121 14.18 -5.73 7.76
C LEU A 121 13.50 -4.43 8.21
N LYS A 122 12.99 -4.40 9.44
CA LYS A 122 12.37 -3.18 9.98
C LYS A 122 13.30 -1.99 9.88
N ALA A 123 14.58 -2.21 10.18
CA ALA A 123 15.57 -1.13 10.12
C ALA A 123 15.66 -0.53 8.71
N GLU A 124 15.58 -1.36 7.68
CA GLU A 124 15.58 -0.88 6.30
C GLU A 124 14.31 -0.12 5.95
N PHE A 125 13.17 -0.61 6.42
CA PHE A 125 11.89 0.00 6.12
C PHE A 125 11.73 1.35 6.82
N PHE A 126 12.24 1.47 8.05
CA PHE A 126 12.09 2.68 8.85
C PHE A 126 13.06 3.79 8.46
N ASP A 127 14.07 3.47 7.69
CA ASP A 127 14.98 4.50 7.18
C ASP A 127 14.27 5.35 6.08
#